data_3f45270d1fa8a31ddbdf4eeb259d0a65
#
_entry.id   3f45270d1fa8a31ddbdf4eeb259d0a65
#
_cell.length_a   1.000
_cell.length_b   1.000
_cell.length_c   1.000
_cell.angle_alpha   90.00
_cell.angle_beta   90.00
_cell.angle_gamma   90.00
#
_symmetry.space_group_name_H-M   'P 1'
#
loop_
_entity.id
_entity.type
_entity.pdbx_description
1 polymer ?
#
loop_
_entity_poly.entity_id
_entity_poly.type
_entity_poly.pdbx_seq_one_letter_code
_entity_poly.pdbx_strand_id
1 'polypeptide(L)'
;MQQIIEKRRSLNKEINLQLQQNKELQARLAKLQTLANLGTISAIVAHEINNILMPLGNYAQVALNNPNDAALTQKALQKTVFNSARASEILESILAVVNGEAIDKKICRLKQLVDEVFSCIGRDFEKDKVKVKLEIPDELSFPAVPVQLQQVLMNLILNAREAMMPSGGTLTIKAFHQQASVVIETSDTGCGVEPENMEKLFEPFFSTKTPQSPAGRVGAGLGLVFCKEIIDSHSGTIEVESKPDHGTKFTITLPT
;
A
#
# COMPACT_ATOMS: atom_id res chain seq x y z
N MET A 1 -59.18 -2.92 18.06
CA MET A 1 -58.37 -2.79 16.79
C MET A 1 -57.53 -1.52 16.75
N GLN A 2 -58.07 -0.34 17.06
CA GLN A 2 -57.35 0.94 17.07
C GLN A 2 -56.16 0.95 18.06
N GLN A 3 -56.33 0.46 19.29
CA GLN A 3 -55.24 0.38 20.26
C GLN A 3 -54.07 -0.49 19.82
N ILE A 4 -54.29 -1.55 19.04
CA ILE A 4 -53.23 -2.43 18.52
C ILE A 4 -52.47 -1.70 17.42
N ILE A 5 -53.16 -0.92 16.60
CA ILE A 5 -52.54 -0.13 15.52
C ILE A 5 -51.66 1.00 16.10
N GLU A 6 -52.13 1.67 17.14
CA GLU A 6 -51.34 2.73 17.83
C GLU A 6 -50.12 2.14 18.52
N LYS A 7 -50.23 1.01 19.22
CA LYS A 7 -49.12 0.32 19.86
C LYS A 7 -48.05 -0.14 18.84
N ARG A 8 -48.52 -0.64 17.68
CA ARG A 8 -47.61 -1.03 16.57
C ARG A 8 -46.89 0.19 15.93
N ARG A 9 -47.54 1.33 15.81
CA ARG A 9 -46.92 2.57 15.35
C ARG A 9 -45.88 3.12 16.32
N SER A 10 -46.17 3.08 17.63
CA SER A 10 -45.23 3.51 18.64
C SER A 10 -43.98 2.61 18.70
N LEU A 11 -44.18 1.27 18.63
CA LEU A 11 -43.08 0.31 18.60
C LEU A 11 -42.22 0.44 17.37
N ASN A 12 -42.80 0.66 16.20
CA ASN A 12 -42.04 0.93 14.99
C ASN A 12 -41.21 2.23 15.06
N LYS A 13 -41.74 3.28 15.73
CA LYS A 13 -41.01 4.51 15.97
C LYS A 13 -39.79 4.26 16.88
N GLU A 14 -39.98 3.49 17.94
CA GLU A 14 -38.95 3.15 18.89
C GLU A 14 -37.83 2.29 18.27
N ILE A 15 -38.21 1.29 17.46
CA ILE A 15 -37.29 0.45 16.67
C ILE A 15 -36.46 1.33 15.71
N ASN A 16 -37.10 2.23 14.98
CA ASN A 16 -36.39 3.11 14.06
C ASN A 16 -35.43 4.05 14.78
N LEU A 17 -35.81 4.57 15.94
CA LEU A 17 -34.93 5.39 16.75
C LEU A 17 -33.71 4.60 17.29
N GLN A 18 -33.95 3.39 17.78
CA GLN A 18 -32.86 2.48 18.21
C GLN A 18 -31.93 2.09 17.07
N LEU A 19 -32.48 1.82 15.88
CA LEU A 19 -31.67 1.53 14.69
C LEU A 19 -30.80 2.73 14.28
N GLN A 20 -31.32 3.94 14.39
CA GLN A 20 -30.57 5.16 14.12
C GLN A 20 -29.45 5.39 15.14
N GLN A 21 -29.76 5.22 16.43
CA GLN A 21 -28.78 5.31 17.52
C GLN A 21 -27.69 4.24 17.41
N ASN A 22 -28.04 3.01 17.06
CA ASN A 22 -27.07 1.93 16.82
C ASN A 22 -26.13 2.24 15.64
N LYS A 23 -26.67 2.76 14.54
CA LYS A 23 -25.84 3.19 13.41
C LYS A 23 -24.85 4.30 13.81
N GLU A 24 -25.32 5.26 14.60
CA GLU A 24 -24.47 6.37 15.08
C GLU A 24 -23.39 5.89 16.05
N LEU A 25 -23.74 4.95 16.97
CA LEU A 25 -22.77 4.32 17.86
C LEU A 25 -21.74 3.49 17.09
N GLN A 26 -22.15 2.71 16.11
CA GLN A 26 -21.23 1.94 15.26
C GLN A 26 -20.28 2.85 14.48
N ALA A 27 -20.76 3.98 13.95
CA ALA A 27 -19.91 4.96 13.29
C ALA A 27 -18.89 5.60 14.27
N ARG A 28 -19.32 5.90 15.50
CA ARG A 28 -18.42 6.42 16.56
C ARG A 28 -17.39 5.38 17.00
N LEU A 29 -17.79 4.12 17.16
CA LEU A 29 -16.88 3.01 17.49
C LEU A 29 -15.84 2.79 16.38
N ALA A 30 -16.26 2.78 15.13
CA ALA A 30 -15.35 2.68 13.98
C ALA A 30 -14.33 3.83 13.97
N LYS A 31 -14.78 5.07 14.24
CA LYS A 31 -13.90 6.23 14.35
C LYS A 31 -12.93 6.14 15.55
N LEU A 32 -13.37 5.63 16.69
CA LEU A 32 -12.53 5.42 17.87
C LEU A 32 -11.51 4.28 17.64
N GLN A 33 -11.90 3.21 16.93
CA GLN A 33 -10.98 2.15 16.54
C GLN A 33 -9.91 2.67 15.56
N THR A 34 -10.30 3.47 14.57
CA THR A 34 -9.34 4.14 13.67
C THR A 34 -8.37 5.03 14.45
N LEU A 35 -8.85 5.82 15.40
CA LEU A 35 -8.01 6.68 16.25
C LEU A 35 -7.10 5.87 17.21
N ALA A 36 -7.58 4.76 17.75
CA ALA A 36 -6.77 3.87 18.60
C ALA A 36 -5.68 3.18 17.79
N ASN A 37 -6.01 2.71 16.59
CA ASN A 37 -5.03 2.17 15.64
C ASN A 37 -4.00 3.24 15.24
N LEU A 38 -4.43 4.49 15.01
CA LEU A 38 -3.53 5.62 14.76
C LEU A 38 -2.61 5.93 15.93
N GLY A 39 -3.03 5.77 17.18
CA GLY A 39 -2.17 5.95 18.35
C GLY A 39 -1.00 4.97 18.35
N THR A 40 -1.25 3.73 17.98
CA THR A 40 -0.23 2.68 17.82
C THR A 40 0.63 2.89 16.55
N ILE A 41 0.01 3.35 15.47
CA ILE A 41 0.65 3.67 14.20
C ILE A 41 1.50 4.96 14.28
N SER A 42 1.11 5.94 15.13
CA SER A 42 1.79 7.26 15.22
C SER A 42 3.28 7.16 15.52
N ALA A 43 3.68 6.25 16.41
CA ALA A 43 5.10 6.04 16.71
C ALA A 43 5.89 5.51 15.51
N ILE A 44 5.25 4.73 14.68
CA ILE A 44 5.85 4.07 13.52
C ILE A 44 5.85 4.96 12.31
N VAL A 45 4.75 5.68 12.10
CA VAL A 45 4.67 6.75 11.10
C VAL A 45 5.76 7.79 11.38
N ALA A 46 5.92 8.21 12.63
CA ALA A 46 7.01 9.11 13.03
C ALA A 46 8.38 8.49 12.73
N HIS A 47 8.56 7.18 12.97
CA HIS A 47 9.80 6.48 12.65
C HIS A 47 10.02 6.39 11.14
N GLU A 48 9.01 6.08 10.36
CA GLU A 48 9.10 5.97 8.88
C GLU A 48 9.31 7.33 8.23
N ILE A 49 8.62 8.36 8.70
CA ILE A 49 8.88 9.75 8.30
C ILE A 49 10.32 10.17 8.64
N ASN A 50 10.82 9.86 9.83
CA ASN A 50 12.20 10.14 10.21
C ASN A 50 13.21 9.39 9.34
N ASN A 51 12.91 8.14 8.95
CA ASN A 51 13.74 7.35 8.04
C ASN A 51 13.81 7.94 6.62
N ILE A 52 12.83 8.74 6.22
CA ILE A 52 12.79 9.45 4.95
C ILE A 52 13.44 10.84 5.09
N LEU A 53 13.15 11.56 6.17
CA LEU A 53 13.65 12.91 6.40
C LEU A 53 15.16 12.96 6.72
N MET A 54 15.69 11.98 7.46
CA MET A 54 17.13 11.92 7.78
C MET A 54 18.01 11.82 6.52
N PRO A 55 17.78 10.89 5.58
CA PRO A 55 18.52 10.86 4.32
C PRO A 55 18.35 12.11 3.47
N LEU A 56 17.18 12.76 3.53
CA LEU A 56 16.88 13.99 2.79
C LEU A 56 17.82 15.12 3.22
N GLY A 57 18.01 15.34 4.52
CA GLY A 57 18.97 16.31 5.06
C GLY A 57 20.39 15.98 4.64
N ASN A 58 20.78 14.69 4.70
CA ASN A 58 22.11 14.25 4.28
C ASN A 58 22.37 14.47 2.79
N TYR A 59 21.41 14.19 1.91
CA TYR A 59 21.55 14.45 0.47
C TYR A 59 21.66 15.96 0.17
N ALA A 60 20.82 16.77 0.82
CA ALA A 60 20.92 18.21 0.69
C ALA A 60 22.29 18.74 1.16
N GLN A 61 22.81 18.23 2.27
CA GLN A 61 24.14 18.59 2.78
C GLN A 61 25.29 18.16 1.83
N VAL A 62 25.16 16.97 1.21
CA VAL A 62 26.13 16.51 0.20
C VAL A 62 26.14 17.46 -1.00
N ALA A 63 24.96 17.90 -1.48
CA ALA A 63 24.88 18.86 -2.57
C ALA A 63 25.52 20.21 -2.21
N LEU A 64 25.26 20.72 -0.99
CA LEU A 64 25.83 21.97 -0.50
C LEU A 64 27.36 21.91 -0.32
N ASN A 65 27.86 20.76 0.13
CA ASN A 65 29.32 20.60 0.38
C ASN A 65 30.13 20.36 -0.91
N ASN A 66 29.47 20.04 -2.04
CA ASN A 66 30.12 19.72 -3.31
C ASN A 66 29.53 20.53 -4.47
N PRO A 67 29.49 21.87 -4.40
CA PRO A 67 28.81 22.70 -5.41
C PRO A 67 29.46 22.62 -6.79
N ASN A 68 30.74 22.26 -6.86
CA ASN A 68 31.52 22.17 -8.11
C ASN A 68 31.41 20.79 -8.78
N ASP A 69 30.85 19.77 -8.11
CA ASP A 69 30.56 18.46 -8.68
C ASP A 69 29.08 18.41 -9.12
N ALA A 70 28.84 18.84 -10.36
CA ALA A 70 27.50 18.94 -10.89
C ALA A 70 26.75 17.59 -10.90
N ALA A 71 27.43 16.46 -11.17
CA ALA A 71 26.85 15.15 -11.24
C ALA A 71 26.42 14.66 -9.84
N LEU A 72 27.28 14.84 -8.85
CA LEU A 72 26.99 14.47 -7.46
C LEU A 72 25.87 15.35 -6.88
N THR A 73 25.93 16.66 -7.12
CA THR A 73 24.92 17.63 -6.69
C THR A 73 23.56 17.33 -7.30
N GLN A 74 23.50 17.08 -8.61
CA GLN A 74 22.24 16.72 -9.29
C GLN A 74 21.65 15.44 -8.73
N LYS A 75 22.45 14.40 -8.52
CA LYS A 75 22.00 13.12 -7.94
C LYS A 75 21.49 13.29 -6.51
N ALA A 76 22.16 14.11 -5.70
CA ALA A 76 21.76 14.40 -4.33
C ALA A 76 20.43 15.16 -4.29
N LEU A 77 20.26 16.18 -5.13
CA LEU A 77 19.01 16.94 -5.25
C LEU A 77 17.84 16.07 -5.76
N GLN A 78 18.07 15.22 -6.77
CA GLN A 78 17.05 14.27 -7.24
C GLN A 78 16.57 13.35 -6.11
N LYS A 79 17.49 12.83 -5.29
CA LYS A 79 17.14 12.02 -4.14
C LYS A 79 16.41 12.80 -3.05
N THR A 80 16.75 14.06 -2.87
CA THR A 80 16.05 14.98 -1.94
C THR A 80 14.60 15.18 -2.39
N VAL A 81 14.37 15.53 -3.65
CA VAL A 81 13.03 15.70 -4.22
C VAL A 81 12.22 14.42 -4.12
N PHE A 82 12.78 13.27 -4.48
CA PHE A 82 12.12 11.98 -4.40
C PHE A 82 11.67 11.63 -2.96
N ASN A 83 12.58 11.78 -1.99
CA ASN A 83 12.24 11.47 -0.59
C ASN A 83 11.24 12.48 -0.01
N SER A 84 11.28 13.76 -0.44
CA SER A 84 10.29 14.76 -0.03
C SER A 84 8.89 14.42 -0.54
N ALA A 85 8.77 14.07 -1.82
CA ALA A 85 7.50 13.63 -2.40
C ALA A 85 6.94 12.40 -1.66
N ARG A 86 7.79 11.40 -1.40
CA ARG A 86 7.40 10.19 -0.66
C ARG A 86 6.92 10.49 0.77
N ALA A 87 7.56 11.44 1.48
CA ALA A 87 7.11 11.84 2.80
C ALA A 87 5.73 12.51 2.74
N SER A 88 5.48 13.34 1.74
CA SER A 88 4.18 13.98 1.52
C SER A 88 3.08 12.95 1.23
N GLU A 89 3.34 11.96 0.37
CA GLU A 89 2.39 10.88 0.05
C GLU A 89 2.01 10.05 1.29
N ILE A 90 2.99 9.75 2.16
CA ILE A 90 2.72 9.03 3.42
C ILE A 90 1.83 9.88 4.32
N LEU A 91 2.11 11.18 4.45
CA LEU A 91 1.30 12.08 5.25
C LEU A 91 -0.11 12.23 4.70
N GLU A 92 -0.29 12.35 3.40
CA GLU A 92 -1.60 12.44 2.75
C GLU A 92 -2.42 11.16 2.95
N SER A 93 -1.79 9.99 2.82
CA SER A 93 -2.46 8.70 3.06
C SER A 93 -2.91 8.54 4.51
N ILE A 94 -2.12 9.02 5.48
CA ILE A 94 -2.49 9.01 6.90
C ILE A 94 -3.66 9.97 7.16
N LEU A 95 -3.59 11.18 6.60
CA LEU A 95 -4.67 12.18 6.73
C LEU A 95 -5.98 11.69 6.10
N ALA A 96 -5.92 11.00 4.97
CA ALA A 96 -7.09 10.41 4.33
C ALA A 96 -7.77 9.35 5.22
N VAL A 97 -6.98 8.49 5.89
CA VAL A 97 -7.49 7.52 6.86
C VAL A 97 -8.08 8.19 8.09
N VAL A 98 -7.44 9.26 8.59
CA VAL A 98 -7.91 10.02 9.78
C VAL A 98 -9.21 10.76 9.50
N ASN A 99 -9.32 11.39 8.33
CA ASN A 99 -10.46 12.23 8.01
C ASN A 99 -11.70 11.43 7.59
N GLY A 100 -11.55 10.15 7.27
CA GLY A 100 -12.65 9.32 6.75
C GLY A 100 -13.23 9.89 5.47
N GLU A 101 -12.47 10.70 4.74
CA GLU A 101 -12.89 11.27 3.48
C GLU A 101 -13.07 10.16 2.46
N ALA A 102 -14.26 10.10 1.89
CA ALA A 102 -14.50 9.29 0.69
C ALA A 102 -13.68 9.91 -0.43
N ILE A 103 -12.46 9.38 -0.64
CA ILE A 103 -11.62 9.83 -1.75
C ILE A 103 -12.30 9.34 -3.02
N ASP A 104 -12.64 10.28 -3.91
CA ASP A 104 -13.35 9.98 -5.14
C ASP A 104 -12.58 8.98 -6.01
N LYS A 105 -13.18 7.82 -6.24
CA LYS A 105 -12.68 6.86 -7.20
C LYS A 105 -12.74 7.46 -8.60
N LYS A 106 -11.66 7.35 -9.35
CA LYS A 106 -11.57 7.77 -10.75
C LYS A 106 -11.30 6.56 -11.62
N ILE A 107 -11.66 6.63 -12.89
CA ILE A 107 -11.28 5.59 -13.84
C ILE A 107 -9.77 5.65 -14.05
N CYS A 108 -9.08 4.58 -13.65
CA CYS A 108 -7.63 4.45 -13.70
C CYS A 108 -7.26 3.43 -14.78
N ARG A 109 -6.27 3.76 -15.61
CA ARG A 109 -5.62 2.80 -16.51
C ARG A 109 -4.46 2.14 -15.78
N LEU A 110 -4.55 0.82 -15.57
CA LEU A 110 -3.55 0.12 -14.76
C LEU A 110 -2.14 0.25 -15.33
N LYS A 111 -1.99 0.12 -16.66
CA LYS A 111 -0.68 0.22 -17.29
C LYS A 111 -0.01 1.57 -17.00
N GLN A 112 -0.76 2.66 -17.09
CA GLN A 112 -0.25 3.98 -16.76
C GLN A 112 0.19 4.07 -15.30
N LEU A 113 -0.61 3.55 -14.35
CA LEU A 113 -0.24 3.53 -12.93
C LEU A 113 1.05 2.75 -12.69
N VAL A 114 1.23 1.62 -13.34
CA VAL A 114 2.45 0.79 -13.23
C VAL A 114 3.66 1.53 -13.80
N ASP A 115 3.53 2.17 -14.95
CA ASP A 115 4.60 2.96 -15.57
C ASP A 115 5.02 4.14 -14.69
N GLU A 116 4.05 4.84 -14.09
CA GLU A 116 4.29 5.92 -13.12
C GLU A 116 5.04 5.41 -11.88
N VAL A 117 4.65 4.23 -11.34
CA VAL A 117 5.34 3.61 -10.20
C VAL A 117 6.79 3.27 -10.56
N PHE A 118 7.06 2.65 -11.69
CA PHE A 118 8.44 2.37 -12.13
C PHE A 118 9.26 3.64 -12.33
N SER A 119 8.64 4.68 -12.89
CA SER A 119 9.26 6.00 -13.02
C SER A 119 9.62 6.61 -11.67
N CYS A 120 8.72 6.52 -10.68
CA CYS A 120 8.94 7.01 -9.32
C CYS A 120 10.04 6.22 -8.59
N ILE A 121 10.11 4.90 -8.76
CA ILE A 121 11.19 4.08 -8.17
C ILE A 121 12.55 4.53 -8.72
N GLY A 122 12.61 5.03 -9.97
CA GLY A 122 13.78 5.67 -10.56
C GLY A 122 15.04 4.79 -10.55
N ARG A 123 14.89 3.49 -10.32
CA ARG A 123 15.99 2.54 -10.19
C ARG A 123 15.93 1.54 -11.35
N ASP A 124 17.09 1.30 -11.90
CA ASP A 124 17.29 0.32 -12.93
C ASP A 124 17.26 -1.10 -12.32
N PHE A 125 16.19 -1.83 -12.56
CA PHE A 125 16.02 -3.21 -12.09
C PHE A 125 17.02 -4.16 -12.75
N GLU A 126 17.53 -3.84 -13.94
CA GLU A 126 18.55 -4.65 -14.63
C GLU A 126 19.86 -4.67 -13.85
N LYS A 127 20.22 -3.56 -13.17
CA LYS A 127 21.41 -3.52 -12.29
C LYS A 127 21.29 -4.45 -11.08
N ASP A 128 20.07 -4.73 -10.64
CA ASP A 128 19.77 -5.70 -9.60
C ASP A 128 19.55 -7.11 -10.17
N LYS A 129 19.78 -7.32 -11.47
CA LYS A 129 19.54 -8.57 -12.22
C LYS A 129 18.08 -9.01 -12.17
N VAL A 130 17.16 -8.09 -12.04
CA VAL A 130 15.72 -8.36 -12.01
C VAL A 130 15.12 -8.03 -13.38
N LYS A 131 14.56 -9.05 -14.03
CA LYS A 131 13.81 -8.91 -15.27
C LYS A 131 12.36 -8.57 -14.96
N VAL A 132 11.86 -7.48 -15.51
CA VAL A 132 10.45 -7.08 -15.37
C VAL A 132 9.65 -7.55 -16.58
N LYS A 133 8.51 -8.22 -16.32
CA LYS A 133 7.53 -8.62 -17.35
C LYS A 133 6.18 -7.98 -17.01
N LEU A 134 5.61 -7.27 -17.98
CA LEU A 134 4.30 -6.66 -17.87
C LEU A 134 3.33 -7.36 -18.83
N GLU A 135 2.32 -8.02 -18.28
CA GLU A 135 1.24 -8.70 -19.00
C GLU A 135 -0.09 -7.99 -18.69
N ILE A 136 -0.16 -6.71 -19.07
CA ILE A 136 -1.28 -5.82 -18.77
C ILE A 136 -1.89 -5.34 -20.08
N PRO A 137 -3.19 -5.58 -20.34
CA PRO A 137 -3.87 -5.02 -21.49
C PRO A 137 -3.86 -3.49 -21.46
N ASP A 138 -3.57 -2.85 -22.60
CA ASP A 138 -3.43 -1.39 -22.67
C ASP A 138 -4.71 -0.64 -22.25
N GLU A 139 -5.89 -1.21 -22.53
CA GLU A 139 -7.20 -0.61 -22.27
C GLU A 139 -7.77 -1.01 -20.89
N LEU A 140 -7.06 -1.80 -20.10
CA LEU A 140 -7.55 -2.26 -18.81
C LEU A 140 -7.68 -1.08 -17.85
N SER A 141 -8.93 -0.77 -17.51
CA SER A 141 -9.29 0.37 -16.66
C SER A 141 -10.40 0.01 -15.68
N PHE A 142 -10.39 0.61 -14.51
CA PHE A 142 -11.36 0.38 -13.43
C PHE A 142 -11.43 1.56 -12.46
N PRO A 143 -12.52 1.70 -11.68
CA PRO A 143 -12.65 2.78 -10.72
C PRO A 143 -11.78 2.53 -9.48
N ALA A 144 -10.83 3.41 -9.21
CA ALA A 144 -9.96 3.34 -8.04
C ALA A 144 -9.46 4.74 -7.63
N VAL A 145 -8.81 4.81 -6.48
CA VAL A 145 -8.06 5.99 -6.05
C VAL A 145 -6.62 5.85 -6.54
N PRO A 146 -6.17 6.64 -7.55
CA PRO A 146 -4.88 6.42 -8.21
C PRO A 146 -3.70 6.34 -7.27
N VAL A 147 -3.57 7.32 -6.35
CA VAL A 147 -2.45 7.43 -5.39
C VAL A 147 -2.39 6.22 -4.45
N GLN A 148 -3.54 5.73 -3.99
CA GLN A 148 -3.60 4.55 -3.13
C GLN A 148 -3.19 3.28 -3.87
N LEU A 149 -3.65 3.11 -5.10
CA LEU A 149 -3.24 1.98 -5.94
C LEU A 149 -1.74 2.02 -6.28
N GLN A 150 -1.20 3.21 -6.58
CA GLN A 150 0.24 3.38 -6.80
C GLN A 150 1.03 2.96 -5.56
N GLN A 151 0.56 3.29 -4.35
CA GLN A 151 1.19 2.88 -3.10
C GLN A 151 1.19 1.36 -2.92
N VAL A 152 0.06 0.69 -3.22
CA VAL A 152 -0.02 -0.78 -3.19
C VAL A 152 0.97 -1.39 -4.17
N LEU A 153 0.95 -0.96 -5.44
CA LEU A 153 1.85 -1.45 -6.47
C LEU A 153 3.32 -1.22 -6.10
N MET A 154 3.67 -0.03 -5.60
CA MET A 154 5.03 0.30 -5.17
C MET A 154 5.51 -0.64 -4.06
N ASN A 155 4.67 -0.88 -3.03
CA ASN A 155 5.00 -1.79 -1.93
C ASN A 155 5.25 -3.22 -2.44
N LEU A 156 4.37 -3.74 -3.30
CA LEU A 156 4.52 -5.10 -3.84
C LEU A 156 5.75 -5.21 -4.74
N ILE A 157 6.00 -4.25 -5.62
CA ILE A 157 7.16 -4.22 -6.52
C ILE A 157 8.48 -4.15 -5.73
N LEU A 158 8.54 -3.30 -4.70
CA LEU A 158 9.73 -3.18 -3.86
C LEU A 158 9.96 -4.44 -3.02
N ASN A 159 8.90 -5.04 -2.48
CA ASN A 159 9.01 -6.31 -1.75
C ASN A 159 9.50 -7.43 -2.66
N ALA A 160 8.94 -7.57 -3.86
CA ALA A 160 9.38 -8.55 -4.86
C ALA A 160 10.85 -8.37 -5.22
N ARG A 161 11.28 -7.12 -5.47
CA ARG A 161 12.68 -6.81 -5.77
C ARG A 161 13.60 -7.21 -4.61
N GLU A 162 13.25 -6.87 -3.37
CA GLU A 162 14.05 -7.22 -2.19
C GLU A 162 14.13 -8.72 -1.98
N ALA A 163 13.04 -9.47 -2.21
CA ALA A 163 13.02 -10.93 -2.12
C ALA A 163 13.94 -11.61 -3.14
N MET A 164 14.20 -10.96 -4.28
CA MET A 164 15.10 -11.46 -5.33
C MET A 164 16.56 -11.06 -5.14
N MET A 165 16.90 -10.26 -4.12
CA MET A 165 18.29 -9.85 -3.87
C MET A 165 19.05 -10.92 -3.08
N PRO A 166 20.37 -11.13 -3.35
CA PRO A 166 21.19 -10.53 -4.41
C PRO A 166 21.20 -11.31 -5.72
N SER A 167 20.47 -12.43 -5.81
CA SER A 167 20.59 -13.40 -6.92
C SER A 167 19.97 -12.89 -8.22
N GLY A 168 19.06 -11.92 -8.12
CA GLY A 168 18.23 -11.49 -9.22
C GLY A 168 17.01 -12.39 -9.40
N GLY A 169 16.24 -12.18 -10.48
CA GLY A 169 15.06 -12.97 -10.77
C GLY A 169 14.13 -12.33 -11.78
N THR A 170 12.86 -12.73 -11.76
CA THR A 170 11.83 -12.17 -12.63
C THR A 170 10.67 -11.65 -11.79
N LEU A 171 10.33 -10.39 -11.99
CA LEU A 171 9.10 -9.76 -11.51
C LEU A 171 8.09 -9.77 -12.64
N THR A 172 6.93 -10.38 -12.44
CA THR A 172 5.83 -10.38 -13.43
C THR A 172 4.63 -9.65 -12.83
N ILE A 173 4.10 -8.67 -13.55
CA ILE A 173 2.82 -8.02 -13.22
C ILE A 173 1.85 -8.36 -14.32
N LYS A 174 0.80 -9.09 -13.98
CA LYS A 174 -0.24 -9.53 -14.90
C LYS A 174 -1.59 -8.99 -14.44
N ALA A 175 -2.44 -8.59 -15.38
CA ALA A 175 -3.78 -8.19 -15.06
C ALA A 175 -4.79 -8.57 -16.14
N PHE A 176 -6.02 -8.84 -15.71
CA PHE A 176 -7.10 -9.23 -16.59
C PHE A 176 -8.47 -8.93 -15.95
N HIS A 177 -9.49 -8.85 -16.78
CA HIS A 177 -10.87 -8.82 -16.31
C HIS A 177 -11.36 -10.22 -15.95
N GLN A 178 -12.02 -10.37 -14.84
CA GLN A 178 -12.68 -11.60 -14.41
C GLN A 178 -14.10 -11.27 -13.94
N GLN A 179 -15.11 -11.56 -14.75
CA GLN A 179 -16.51 -11.20 -14.49
C GLN A 179 -16.67 -9.68 -14.27
N ALA A 180 -17.15 -9.26 -13.09
CA ALA A 180 -17.35 -7.86 -12.70
C ALA A 180 -16.17 -7.34 -11.84
N SER A 181 -14.96 -7.86 -12.09
CA SER A 181 -13.76 -7.48 -11.31
C SER A 181 -12.54 -7.39 -12.22
N VAL A 182 -11.55 -6.65 -11.77
CA VAL A 182 -10.19 -6.67 -12.29
C VAL A 182 -9.33 -7.46 -11.33
N VAL A 183 -8.55 -8.39 -11.85
CA VAL A 183 -7.54 -9.15 -11.12
C VAL A 183 -6.16 -8.62 -11.51
N ILE A 184 -5.33 -8.32 -10.48
CA ILE A 184 -3.95 -7.88 -10.65
C ILE A 184 -3.07 -8.88 -9.89
N GLU A 185 -2.20 -9.56 -10.60
CA GLU A 185 -1.23 -10.50 -10.05
C GLU A 185 0.16 -9.87 -10.09
N THR A 186 0.86 -9.86 -8.95
CA THR A 186 2.27 -9.48 -8.87
C THR A 186 3.04 -10.70 -8.37
N SER A 187 3.92 -11.25 -9.18
CA SER A 187 4.70 -12.44 -8.83
C SER A 187 6.19 -12.21 -9.01
N ASP A 188 6.96 -12.74 -8.07
CA ASP A 188 8.42 -12.76 -8.10
C ASP A 188 8.97 -14.18 -8.04
N THR A 189 10.22 -14.35 -8.42
CA THR A 189 10.98 -15.60 -8.30
C THR A 189 12.03 -15.53 -7.19
N GLY A 190 11.72 -14.82 -6.11
CA GLY A 190 12.62 -14.60 -4.99
C GLY A 190 12.66 -15.75 -3.99
N CYS A 191 13.13 -15.45 -2.78
CA CYS A 191 13.31 -16.44 -1.72
C CYS A 191 12.00 -17.02 -1.19
N GLY A 192 10.85 -16.42 -1.51
CA GLY A 192 9.55 -16.85 -0.99
C GLY A 192 9.39 -16.58 0.51
N VAL A 193 8.33 -17.19 1.07
CA VAL A 193 7.93 -17.04 2.47
C VAL A 193 7.75 -18.42 3.10
N GLU A 194 8.27 -18.58 4.31
CA GLU A 194 8.07 -19.81 5.09
C GLU A 194 6.61 -20.00 5.48
N PRO A 195 6.07 -21.24 5.45
CA PRO A 195 4.67 -21.52 5.73
C PRO A 195 4.18 -20.96 7.07
N GLU A 196 5.02 -20.99 8.10
CA GLU A 196 4.73 -20.50 9.46
C GLU A 196 4.54 -18.97 9.51
N ASN A 197 5.00 -18.25 8.49
CA ASN A 197 4.94 -16.80 8.38
C ASN A 197 3.79 -16.31 7.50
N MET A 198 3.14 -17.19 6.74
CA MET A 198 2.10 -16.83 5.77
C MET A 198 0.92 -16.11 6.41
N GLU A 199 0.43 -16.62 7.54
CA GLU A 199 -0.70 -16.03 8.26
C GLU A 199 -0.38 -14.66 8.85
N LYS A 200 0.90 -14.41 9.15
CA LYS A 200 1.38 -13.19 9.80
C LYS A 200 1.73 -12.07 8.82
N LEU A 201 1.77 -12.32 7.51
CA LEU A 201 2.22 -11.35 6.51
C LEU A 201 1.46 -10.03 6.54
N PHE A 202 0.19 -10.07 6.91
CA PHE A 202 -0.68 -8.90 7.04
C PHE A 202 -0.85 -8.43 8.49
N GLU A 203 -0.10 -8.99 9.45
CA GLU A 203 -0.09 -8.48 10.82
C GLU A 203 0.82 -7.25 10.91
N PRO A 204 0.38 -6.20 11.66
CA PRO A 204 1.22 -5.03 11.89
C PRO A 204 2.55 -5.42 12.54
N PHE A 205 3.63 -4.82 12.05
CA PHE A 205 5.01 -5.00 12.53
C PHE A 205 5.65 -6.35 12.24
N PHE A 206 4.95 -7.25 11.59
CA PHE A 206 5.56 -8.49 11.16
C PHE A 206 6.49 -8.23 9.97
N SER A 207 7.75 -8.59 10.13
CA SER A 207 8.77 -8.51 9.09
C SER A 207 9.81 -9.61 9.28
N THR A 208 10.10 -10.32 8.21
CA THR A 208 11.22 -11.29 8.16
C THR A 208 12.55 -10.62 7.80
N LYS A 209 12.53 -9.29 7.52
CA LYS A 209 13.71 -8.52 7.11
C LYS A 209 14.52 -8.12 8.34
N THR A 210 15.76 -8.56 8.39
CA THR A 210 16.72 -8.24 9.44
C THR A 210 17.81 -7.30 8.92
N PRO A 211 18.62 -6.65 9.78
CA PRO A 211 19.76 -5.85 9.35
C PRO A 211 20.77 -6.62 8.50
N GLN A 212 20.81 -7.96 8.66
CA GLN A 212 21.65 -8.87 7.90
C GLN A 212 21.03 -9.29 6.56
N SER A 213 19.79 -8.91 6.29
CA SER A 213 19.16 -9.19 4.99
C SER A 213 19.95 -8.55 3.84
N PRO A 214 20.00 -9.17 2.65
CA PRO A 214 20.79 -8.66 1.51
C PRO A 214 20.50 -7.22 1.11
N ALA A 215 19.31 -6.73 1.40
CA ALA A 215 18.91 -5.34 1.18
C ALA A 215 19.43 -4.36 2.26
N GLY A 216 19.99 -4.87 3.38
CA GLY A 216 20.52 -4.05 4.48
C GLY A 216 19.51 -3.14 5.17
N ARG A 217 18.20 -3.42 5.04
CA ARG A 217 17.11 -2.63 5.60
C ARG A 217 16.22 -3.49 6.49
N VAL A 218 15.90 -2.98 7.66
CA VAL A 218 14.83 -3.51 8.51
C VAL A 218 13.51 -3.00 7.95
N GLY A 219 12.62 -3.91 7.60
CA GLY A 219 11.27 -3.54 7.19
C GLY A 219 10.44 -3.18 8.42
N ALA A 220 9.68 -2.07 8.35
CA ALA A 220 8.76 -1.69 9.43
C ALA A 220 7.58 -2.68 9.62
N GLY A 221 7.40 -3.63 8.69
CA GLY A 221 6.31 -4.61 8.75
C GLY A 221 4.91 -4.01 8.54
N LEU A 222 4.82 -2.86 7.87
CA LEU A 222 3.58 -2.13 7.66
C LEU A 222 3.11 -2.11 6.20
N GLY A 223 4.03 -2.32 5.25
CA GLY A 223 3.71 -2.18 3.83
C GLY A 223 2.55 -3.07 3.37
N LEU A 224 2.52 -4.35 3.79
CA LEU A 224 1.44 -5.27 3.43
C LEU A 224 0.14 -4.99 4.21
N VAL A 225 0.23 -4.48 5.44
CA VAL A 225 -0.94 -4.03 6.22
C VAL A 225 -1.64 -2.90 5.47
N PHE A 226 -0.90 -1.87 5.04
CA PHE A 226 -1.45 -0.78 4.23
C PHE A 226 -2.01 -1.26 2.89
N CYS A 227 -1.33 -2.21 2.23
CA CYS A 227 -1.89 -2.81 1.01
C CYS A 227 -3.28 -3.40 1.28
N LYS A 228 -3.43 -4.17 2.36
CA LYS A 228 -4.70 -4.77 2.73
C LYS A 228 -5.76 -3.72 3.04
N GLU A 229 -5.46 -2.73 3.88
CA GLU A 229 -6.39 -1.64 4.22
C GLU A 229 -6.86 -0.86 2.99
N ILE A 230 -5.95 -0.53 2.08
CA ILE A 230 -6.30 0.15 0.83
C ILE A 230 -7.21 -0.73 -0.03
N ILE A 231 -6.88 -2.00 -0.21
CA ILE A 231 -7.68 -2.91 -1.04
C ILE A 231 -9.05 -3.16 -0.41
N ASP A 232 -9.13 -3.34 0.91
CA ASP A 232 -10.40 -3.47 1.66
C ASP A 232 -11.26 -2.19 1.49
N SER A 233 -10.66 -0.99 1.52
CA SER A 233 -11.37 0.29 1.29
C SER A 233 -11.94 0.40 -0.14
N HIS A 234 -11.33 -0.30 -1.08
CA HIS A 234 -11.82 -0.43 -2.46
C HIS A 234 -12.87 -1.55 -2.63
N SER A 235 -13.27 -2.22 -1.53
CA SER A 235 -14.14 -3.41 -1.55
C SER A 235 -13.54 -4.57 -2.34
N GLY A 236 -12.22 -4.65 -2.37
CA GLY A 236 -11.45 -5.71 -3.02
C GLY A 236 -10.93 -6.75 -2.04
N THR A 237 -10.14 -7.68 -2.55
CA THR A 237 -9.41 -8.68 -1.76
C THR A 237 -7.96 -8.73 -2.18
N ILE A 238 -7.07 -9.04 -1.24
CA ILE A 238 -5.66 -9.33 -1.50
C ILE A 238 -5.33 -10.70 -0.91
N GLU A 239 -4.79 -11.57 -1.75
CA GLU A 239 -4.39 -12.93 -1.40
C GLU A 239 -2.90 -13.11 -1.71
N VAL A 240 -2.27 -14.08 -1.03
CA VAL A 240 -0.85 -14.38 -1.19
C VAL A 240 -0.65 -15.88 -1.32
N GLU A 241 0.15 -16.27 -2.32
CA GLU A 241 0.66 -17.62 -2.49
C GLU A 241 2.18 -17.54 -2.51
N SER A 242 2.84 -18.33 -1.69
CA SER A 242 4.31 -18.35 -1.64
C SER A 242 4.83 -19.72 -1.25
N LYS A 243 6.04 -20.01 -1.70
CA LYS A 243 6.77 -21.21 -1.32
C LYS A 243 8.25 -20.85 -1.20
N PRO A 244 8.95 -21.30 -0.16
CA PRO A 244 10.39 -21.09 -0.02
C PRO A 244 11.15 -21.44 -1.30
N ASP A 245 12.04 -20.56 -1.71
CA ASP A 245 12.89 -20.65 -2.91
C ASP A 245 12.14 -20.69 -4.26
N HIS A 246 10.83 -20.45 -4.28
CA HIS A 246 10.01 -20.42 -5.49
C HIS A 246 9.33 -19.05 -5.72
N GLY A 247 9.55 -18.09 -4.81
CA GLY A 247 9.01 -16.76 -4.91
C GLY A 247 7.63 -16.59 -4.28
N THR A 248 7.04 -15.43 -4.53
CA THR A 248 5.76 -15.03 -3.96
C THR A 248 4.85 -14.47 -5.05
N LYS A 249 3.57 -14.78 -4.97
CA LYS A 249 2.51 -14.20 -5.82
C LYS A 249 1.46 -13.55 -4.94
N PHE A 250 1.23 -12.26 -5.15
CA PHE A 250 0.09 -11.53 -4.61
C PHE A 250 -0.98 -11.40 -5.68
N THR A 251 -2.22 -11.68 -5.32
CA THR A 251 -3.39 -11.55 -6.18
C THR A 251 -4.34 -10.53 -5.57
N ILE A 252 -4.60 -9.45 -6.28
CA ILE A 252 -5.54 -8.40 -5.90
C ILE A 252 -6.76 -8.52 -6.79
N THR A 253 -7.96 -8.53 -6.20
CA THR A 253 -9.22 -8.50 -6.93
C THR A 253 -9.99 -7.24 -6.54
N LEU A 254 -10.32 -6.42 -7.52
CA LEU A 254 -11.05 -5.17 -7.35
C LEU A 254 -12.37 -5.19 -8.14
N PRO A 255 -13.51 -4.76 -7.56
CA PRO A 255 -14.76 -4.65 -8.29
C PRO A 255 -14.67 -3.52 -9.34
N THR A 256 -15.33 -3.73 -10.50
CA THR A 256 -15.42 -2.77 -11.62
C THR A 256 -16.75 -2.06 -11.68
#